data_7fbf0b26502d200b2a29665124f87814
#
_entry.id   7fbf0b26502d200b2a29665124f87814
#
_cell.length_a   1.000
_cell.length_b   1.000
_cell.length_c   1.000
_cell.angle_alpha   90.00
_cell.angle_beta   90.00
_cell.angle_gamma   90.00
#
_symmetry.space_group_name_H-M   'P 1'
#
loop_
_entity.id
_entity.type
_entity.pdbx_description
1 polymer ?
#
loop_
_entity_poly.entity_id
_entity_poly.type
_entity_poly.pdbx_seq_one_letter_code
_entity_poly.pdbx_strand_id
1 'polypeptide(L)'
;MNNSYEILINLFDKYNLHEVERVEIYEIIKNIFLHDEFQRRCSNEFLHHGNTTLGEHILEDTIVTYLLLCNDKGRSVDLEIALKISMMHDLYTVPWQNSGIKKNSFFHLHGFAHPLEAAINSISWFKEEFKDDFKARVLIDGIVHHMYPLPVLSMTDNKNNELELQNYKLYKKLSKKHKQMIVDSSNRLKVGQISVARSRYLEGRIMARADKIASTKQIGCLNDATALVTGKNKKLVK
;
A
#
# COMPACT_ATOMS: atom_id res chain seq x y z
N MET A 1 6.56 12.34 22.75
CA MET A 1 5.50 12.21 21.72
C MET A 1 5.73 10.94 20.93
N ASN A 2 4.70 10.30 20.48
CA ASN A 2 4.86 9.08 19.66
C ASN A 2 5.42 9.48 18.30
N ASN A 3 6.52 8.91 17.86
CA ASN A 3 7.24 9.27 16.63
C ASN A 3 6.32 9.33 15.39
N SER A 4 5.28 8.49 15.34
CA SER A 4 4.33 8.42 14.23
C SER A 4 3.47 9.69 14.07
N TYR A 5 3.06 10.33 15.16
CA TYR A 5 2.30 11.59 15.09
C TYR A 5 3.17 12.73 14.58
N GLU A 6 4.42 12.79 15.00
CA GLU A 6 5.37 13.77 14.50
C GLU A 6 5.61 13.60 12.99
N ILE A 7 5.78 12.37 12.54
CA ILE A 7 5.87 12.04 11.11
C ILE A 7 4.64 12.54 10.35
N LEU A 8 3.43 12.25 10.84
CA LEU A 8 2.19 12.64 10.18
C LEU A 8 2.04 14.16 10.10
N ILE A 9 2.32 14.89 11.19
CA ILE A 9 2.27 16.36 11.22
C ILE A 9 3.28 16.95 10.24
N ASN A 10 4.52 16.48 10.24
CA ASN A 10 5.56 16.95 9.33
C ASN A 10 5.18 16.72 7.86
N LEU A 11 4.51 15.60 7.54
CA LEU A 11 4.01 15.34 6.21
C LEU A 11 2.85 16.27 5.84
N PHE A 12 1.91 16.54 6.75
CA PHE A 12 0.84 17.50 6.53
C PHE A 12 1.39 18.90 6.21
N ASP A 13 2.39 19.34 6.96
CA ASP A 13 3.06 20.64 6.75
C ASP A 13 3.82 20.67 5.43
N LYS A 14 4.55 19.60 5.10
CA LYS A 14 5.29 19.43 3.84
C LYS A 14 4.40 19.60 2.62
N TYR A 15 3.17 19.07 2.68
CA TYR A 15 2.21 19.13 1.60
C TYR A 15 1.25 20.33 1.69
N ASN A 16 1.41 21.21 2.69
CA ASN A 16 0.59 22.39 2.94
C ASN A 16 -0.91 22.09 3.03
N LEU A 17 -1.27 21.01 3.73
CA LEU A 17 -2.67 20.64 3.93
C LEU A 17 -3.36 21.60 4.90
N HIS A 18 -4.60 21.99 4.57
CA HIS A 18 -5.44 22.78 5.46
C HIS A 18 -5.97 21.93 6.60
N GLU A 19 -6.37 22.56 7.71
CA GLU A 19 -6.84 21.84 8.91
C GLU A 19 -8.00 20.88 8.61
N VAL A 20 -8.95 21.29 7.77
CA VAL A 20 -10.07 20.44 7.37
C VAL A 20 -9.62 19.17 6.66
N GLU A 21 -8.62 19.27 5.77
CA GLU A 21 -8.05 18.13 5.04
C GLU A 21 -7.29 17.19 5.99
N ARG A 22 -6.54 17.76 6.95
CA ARG A 22 -5.83 16.98 7.98
C ARG A 22 -6.79 16.17 8.83
N VAL A 23 -7.87 16.79 9.28
CA VAL A 23 -8.93 16.12 10.06
C VAL A 23 -9.59 15.03 9.23
N GLU A 24 -9.97 15.32 7.98
CA GLU A 24 -10.61 14.34 7.09
C GLU A 24 -9.72 13.11 6.87
N ILE A 25 -8.45 13.30 6.52
CA ILE A 25 -7.49 12.21 6.34
C ILE A 25 -7.37 11.40 7.64
N TYR A 26 -7.12 12.10 8.77
CA TYR A 26 -6.92 11.42 10.05
C TYR A 26 -8.13 10.58 10.47
N GLU A 27 -9.34 11.11 10.34
CA GLU A 27 -10.57 10.38 10.69
C GLU A 27 -10.75 9.09 9.89
N ILE A 28 -10.36 9.11 8.61
CA ILE A 28 -10.40 7.93 7.74
C ILE A 28 -9.38 6.87 8.16
N ILE A 29 -8.16 7.29 8.47
CA ILE A 29 -7.04 6.36 8.68
C ILE A 29 -6.82 5.96 10.14
N LYS A 30 -7.40 6.64 11.12
CA LYS A 30 -7.07 6.54 12.54
C LYS A 30 -7.06 5.11 13.09
N ASN A 31 -7.99 4.25 12.68
CA ASN A 31 -8.06 2.88 13.17
C ASN A 31 -6.85 2.03 12.73
N ILE A 32 -6.33 2.29 11.53
CA ILE A 32 -5.12 1.64 11.02
C ILE A 32 -3.89 2.31 11.63
N PHE A 33 -3.87 3.64 11.65
CA PHE A 33 -2.78 4.44 12.18
C PHE A 33 -2.46 4.14 13.64
N LEU A 34 -3.48 3.97 14.49
CA LEU A 34 -3.31 3.69 15.93
C LEU A 34 -2.99 2.23 16.24
N HIS A 35 -3.04 1.34 15.27
CA HIS A 35 -2.79 -0.08 15.47
C HIS A 35 -1.30 -0.37 15.70
N ASP A 36 -0.97 -1.21 16.69
CA ASP A 36 0.41 -1.52 17.10
C ASP A 36 1.30 -1.96 15.93
N GLU A 37 0.75 -2.75 15.01
CA GLU A 37 1.50 -3.21 13.83
C GLU A 37 1.82 -2.09 12.85
N PHE A 38 0.98 -1.06 12.74
CA PHE A 38 1.32 0.13 11.96
C PHE A 38 2.37 0.98 12.71
N GLN A 39 2.17 1.21 14.01
CA GLN A 39 3.09 1.97 14.85
C GLN A 39 4.51 1.38 14.82
N ARG A 40 4.62 0.04 14.84
CA ARG A 40 5.90 -0.65 14.71
C ARG A 40 6.61 -0.32 13.39
N ARG A 41 5.87 -0.10 12.30
CA ARG A 41 6.45 0.26 10.99
C ARG A 41 6.93 1.71 10.90
N CYS A 42 6.54 2.54 11.86
CA CYS A 42 7.09 3.88 12.02
C CYS A 42 8.44 3.89 12.77
N SER A 43 8.95 2.74 13.18
CA SER A 43 10.24 2.61 13.88
C SER A 43 11.39 2.32 12.90
N ASN A 44 12.61 2.57 13.34
CA ASN A 44 13.83 2.27 12.58
C ASN A 44 14.07 0.77 12.34
N GLU A 45 13.26 -0.11 12.93
CA GLU A 45 13.26 -1.54 12.60
C GLU A 45 12.83 -1.76 11.13
N PHE A 46 11.94 -0.93 10.63
CA PHE A 46 11.40 -1.02 9.27
C PHE A 46 11.89 0.16 8.40
N LEU A 47 13.17 0.20 8.09
CA LEU A 47 13.68 1.11 7.07
C LEU A 47 13.23 0.66 5.68
N HIS A 48 12.74 1.60 4.87
CA HIS A 48 12.24 1.33 3.51
C HIS A 48 13.25 1.81 2.45
N HIS A 49 13.37 3.11 2.24
CA HIS A 49 14.35 3.71 1.34
C HIS A 49 15.27 4.68 2.11
N GLY A 50 16.59 4.40 2.09
CA GLY A 50 17.55 5.23 2.83
C GLY A 50 17.23 5.26 4.33
N ASN A 51 16.93 6.44 4.86
CA ASN A 51 16.57 6.66 6.27
C ASN A 51 15.05 6.76 6.49
N THR A 52 14.23 6.62 5.45
CA THR A 52 12.77 6.68 5.55
C THR A 52 12.24 5.39 6.16
N THR A 53 11.40 5.47 7.17
CA THR A 53 10.72 4.30 7.72
C THR A 53 9.58 3.86 6.80
N LEU A 54 9.16 2.59 6.90
CA LEU A 54 8.03 2.07 6.15
C LEU A 54 6.73 2.82 6.50
N GLY A 55 6.53 3.13 7.78
CA GLY A 55 5.36 3.92 8.22
C GLY A 55 5.35 5.33 7.64
N GLU A 56 6.50 5.99 7.53
CA GLU A 56 6.62 7.30 6.87
C GLU A 56 6.29 7.21 5.38
N HIS A 57 6.81 6.20 4.68
CA HIS A 57 6.47 5.93 3.28
C HIS A 57 4.95 5.76 3.09
N ILE A 58 4.33 4.86 3.87
CA ILE A 58 2.88 4.61 3.81
C ILE A 58 2.07 5.89 4.06
N LEU A 59 2.45 6.71 5.04
CA LEU A 59 1.78 7.98 5.32
C LEU A 59 1.95 8.99 4.18
N GLU A 60 3.14 9.08 3.60
CA GLU A 60 3.37 9.93 2.42
C GLU A 60 2.51 9.51 1.24
N ASP A 61 2.43 8.21 0.95
CA ASP A 61 1.57 7.67 -0.11
C ASP A 61 0.10 7.97 0.13
N THR A 62 -0.33 7.91 1.39
CA THR A 62 -1.71 8.22 1.77
C THR A 62 -2.05 9.68 1.48
N ILE A 63 -1.16 10.61 1.83
CA ILE A 63 -1.33 12.04 1.55
C ILE A 63 -1.31 12.31 0.03
N VAL A 64 -0.38 11.69 -0.69
CA VAL A 64 -0.29 11.82 -2.16
C VAL A 64 -1.55 11.25 -2.82
N THR A 65 -2.08 10.12 -2.34
CA THR A 65 -3.35 9.54 -2.80
C THR A 65 -4.50 10.53 -2.61
N TYR A 66 -4.63 11.14 -1.43
CA TYR A 66 -5.61 12.17 -1.13
C TYR A 66 -5.54 13.33 -2.12
N LEU A 67 -4.35 13.90 -2.31
CA LEU A 67 -4.13 15.03 -3.20
C LEU A 67 -4.41 14.70 -4.67
N LEU A 68 -4.09 13.49 -5.13
CA LEU A 68 -4.44 13.03 -6.48
C LEU A 68 -5.95 12.96 -6.67
N LEU A 69 -6.69 12.52 -5.65
CA LEU A 69 -8.17 12.46 -5.68
C LEU A 69 -8.80 13.84 -5.68
N CYS A 70 -8.32 14.76 -4.85
CA CYS A 70 -8.80 16.16 -4.82
C CYS A 70 -8.61 16.88 -6.17
N ASN A 71 -7.59 16.51 -6.95
CA ASN A 71 -7.32 17.08 -8.27
C ASN A 71 -8.08 16.40 -9.42
N ASP A 72 -8.65 15.21 -9.20
CA ASP A 72 -9.38 14.44 -10.23
C ASP A 72 -10.89 14.69 -10.15
N LYS A 73 -11.32 15.87 -10.61
CA LYS A 73 -12.71 16.38 -10.49
C LYS A 73 -13.77 15.65 -11.31
N GLY A 74 -13.50 14.49 -11.87
CA GLY A 74 -14.45 13.87 -12.82
C GLY A 74 -14.79 12.41 -12.56
N ARG A 75 -14.19 11.78 -11.55
CA ARG A 75 -14.33 10.34 -11.33
C ARG A 75 -14.98 10.06 -9.98
N SER A 76 -15.95 9.15 -9.98
CA SER A 76 -16.52 8.61 -8.74
C SER A 76 -15.53 7.60 -8.16
N VAL A 77 -14.73 8.03 -7.20
CA VAL A 77 -13.76 7.21 -6.46
C VAL A 77 -14.10 7.32 -4.97
N ASP A 78 -14.11 6.20 -4.29
CA ASP A 78 -14.32 6.17 -2.85
C ASP A 78 -13.02 6.59 -2.15
N LEU A 79 -13.03 7.80 -1.57
CA LEU A 79 -11.89 8.37 -0.87
C LEU A 79 -11.46 7.49 0.32
N GLU A 80 -12.43 7.01 1.12
CA GLU A 80 -12.15 6.18 2.29
C GLU A 80 -11.44 4.90 1.88
N ILE A 81 -11.94 4.21 0.84
CA ILE A 81 -11.34 2.97 0.34
C ILE A 81 -9.94 3.24 -0.21
N ALA A 82 -9.75 4.30 -0.99
CA ALA A 82 -8.45 4.62 -1.58
C ALA A 82 -7.38 4.89 -0.51
N LEU A 83 -7.70 5.70 0.52
CA LEU A 83 -6.76 5.98 1.63
C LEU A 83 -6.48 4.71 2.46
N LYS A 84 -7.47 3.85 2.67
CA LYS A 84 -7.27 2.58 3.38
C LYS A 84 -6.42 1.60 2.58
N ILE A 85 -6.54 1.54 1.24
CA ILE A 85 -5.60 0.78 0.41
C ILE A 85 -4.19 1.32 0.63
N SER A 86 -4.01 2.64 0.58
CA SER A 86 -2.71 3.28 0.79
C SER A 86 -2.10 2.96 2.16
N MET A 87 -2.91 3.02 3.23
CA MET A 87 -2.44 2.66 4.58
C MET A 87 -2.04 1.18 4.73
N MET A 88 -2.52 0.30 3.85
CA MET A 88 -2.37 -1.15 4.00
C MET A 88 -1.46 -1.80 2.95
N HIS A 89 -1.12 -1.11 1.85
CA HIS A 89 -0.48 -1.73 0.68
C HIS A 89 0.87 -2.39 0.99
N ASP A 90 1.64 -1.83 1.92
CA ASP A 90 3.00 -2.24 2.25
C ASP A 90 3.15 -2.81 3.67
N LEU A 91 2.07 -3.29 4.28
CA LEU A 91 2.12 -3.89 5.62
C LEU A 91 2.71 -5.31 5.59
N TYR A 92 3.90 -5.48 5.03
CA TYR A 92 4.59 -6.78 5.03
C TYR A 92 5.13 -7.17 6.42
N THR A 93 5.51 -8.44 6.58
CA THR A 93 5.74 -9.07 7.90
C THR A 93 7.06 -8.69 8.53
N VAL A 94 8.14 -8.71 7.75
CA VAL A 94 9.51 -8.47 8.20
C VAL A 94 10.18 -7.42 7.32
N PRO A 95 11.13 -6.63 7.86
CA PRO A 95 11.92 -5.72 7.04
C PRO A 95 12.49 -6.43 5.82
N TRP A 96 12.38 -5.83 4.64
CA TRP A 96 12.80 -6.45 3.38
C TRP A 96 14.30 -6.83 3.38
N GLN A 97 15.14 -6.11 4.14
CA GLN A 97 16.55 -6.42 4.35
C GLN A 97 16.76 -7.75 5.06
N ASN A 98 15.80 -8.14 5.92
CA ASN A 98 15.81 -9.37 6.72
C ASN A 98 14.91 -10.46 6.14
N SER A 99 14.26 -10.19 5.01
CA SER A 99 13.43 -11.20 4.34
C SER A 99 14.33 -12.34 3.88
N GLY A 100 14.38 -13.41 4.66
CA GLY A 100 15.14 -14.64 4.37
C GLY A 100 14.56 -15.44 3.20
N ILE A 101 14.00 -14.73 2.20
CA ILE A 101 13.50 -15.32 0.97
C ILE A 101 14.68 -16.05 0.33
N LYS A 102 14.54 -17.36 0.21
CA LYS A 102 15.55 -18.21 -0.41
C LYS A 102 15.94 -17.60 -1.75
N LYS A 103 17.18 -17.16 -1.86
CA LYS A 103 17.76 -16.48 -3.04
C LYS A 103 17.70 -17.31 -4.34
N ASN A 104 17.09 -18.48 -4.30
CA ASN A 104 17.15 -19.49 -5.35
C ASN A 104 16.04 -19.40 -6.41
N SER A 105 15.08 -18.47 -6.27
CA SER A 105 14.04 -18.27 -7.28
C SER A 105 13.78 -16.78 -7.51
N PHE A 106 13.92 -16.35 -8.76
CA PHE A 106 13.61 -14.99 -9.18
C PHE A 106 12.15 -14.59 -8.84
N PHE A 107 11.20 -15.54 -8.88
CA PHE A 107 9.80 -15.30 -8.63
C PHE A 107 9.46 -15.11 -7.14
N HIS A 108 10.34 -15.50 -6.23
CA HIS A 108 10.19 -15.35 -4.79
C HIS A 108 10.91 -14.12 -4.23
N LEU A 109 11.26 -13.16 -5.09
CA LEU A 109 11.78 -11.88 -4.64
C LEU A 109 10.74 -11.15 -3.80
N HIS A 110 11.20 -10.45 -2.76
CA HIS A 110 10.35 -9.65 -1.87
C HIS A 110 9.36 -8.78 -2.65
N GLY A 111 9.82 -8.09 -3.70
CA GLY A 111 8.99 -7.23 -4.54
C GLY A 111 7.76 -7.92 -5.16
N PHE A 112 7.77 -9.24 -5.36
CA PHE A 112 6.64 -9.99 -5.92
C PHE A 112 5.76 -10.62 -4.84
N ALA A 113 6.30 -10.90 -3.66
CA ALA A 113 5.61 -11.59 -2.57
C ALA A 113 4.94 -10.62 -1.59
N HIS A 114 5.56 -9.44 -1.31
CA HIS A 114 5.06 -8.53 -0.28
C HIS A 114 3.63 -8.02 -0.50
N PRO A 115 3.12 -7.82 -1.75
CA PRO A 115 1.72 -7.41 -1.91
C PRO A 115 0.73 -8.45 -1.37
N LEU A 116 1.06 -9.75 -1.51
CA LEU A 116 0.24 -10.82 -0.91
C LEU A 116 0.37 -10.83 0.61
N GLU A 117 1.58 -10.65 1.13
CA GLU A 117 1.81 -10.57 2.57
C GLU A 117 1.06 -9.39 3.18
N ALA A 118 1.11 -8.22 2.54
CA ALA A 118 0.38 -7.04 2.96
C ALA A 118 -1.13 -7.27 2.98
N ALA A 119 -1.71 -7.90 1.95
CA ALA A 119 -3.12 -8.24 1.92
C ALA A 119 -3.52 -9.21 3.04
N ILE A 120 -2.73 -10.26 3.29
CA ILE A 120 -2.98 -11.24 4.36
C ILE A 120 -2.90 -10.59 5.74
N ASN A 121 -1.88 -9.77 5.97
CA ASN A 121 -1.69 -9.03 7.23
C ASN A 121 -2.85 -8.07 7.46
N SER A 122 -3.22 -7.29 6.46
CA SER A 122 -4.32 -6.33 6.55
C SER A 122 -5.64 -6.99 6.92
N ILE A 123 -6.00 -8.09 6.27
CA ILE A 123 -7.21 -8.87 6.60
C ILE A 123 -7.13 -9.41 8.04
N SER A 124 -5.95 -9.82 8.49
CA SER A 124 -5.76 -10.42 9.81
C SER A 124 -5.84 -9.39 10.94
N TRP A 125 -5.29 -8.20 10.71
CA TRP A 125 -5.18 -7.14 11.72
C TRP A 125 -6.40 -6.21 11.74
N PHE A 126 -6.95 -5.87 10.58
CA PHE A 126 -8.04 -4.90 10.43
C PHE A 126 -9.35 -5.56 9.99
N LYS A 127 -9.77 -6.60 10.69
CA LYS A 127 -10.93 -7.44 10.33
C LYS A 127 -12.20 -6.66 10.03
N GLU A 128 -12.43 -5.56 10.72
CA GLU A 128 -13.61 -4.71 10.55
C GLU A 128 -13.69 -4.11 9.14
N GLU A 129 -12.54 -3.76 8.56
CA GLU A 129 -12.45 -3.17 7.22
C GLU A 129 -12.81 -4.17 6.10
N PHE A 130 -12.76 -5.46 6.40
CA PHE A 130 -13.00 -6.56 5.45
C PHE A 130 -14.32 -7.29 5.68
N LYS A 131 -15.26 -6.71 6.47
CA LYS A 131 -16.58 -7.33 6.71
C LYS A 131 -17.50 -7.21 5.51
N ASP A 132 -17.53 -6.06 4.86
CA ASP A 132 -18.29 -5.85 3.63
C ASP A 132 -17.57 -6.51 2.44
N ASP A 133 -18.30 -7.29 1.65
CA ASP A 133 -17.75 -8.09 0.59
C ASP A 133 -17.20 -7.29 -0.58
N PHE A 134 -17.90 -6.22 -0.94
CA PHE A 134 -17.48 -5.38 -2.05
C PHE A 134 -16.25 -4.58 -1.64
N LYS A 135 -16.30 -3.92 -0.48
CA LYS A 135 -15.16 -3.18 0.09
C LYS A 135 -13.92 -4.08 0.23
N ALA A 136 -14.09 -5.30 0.77
CA ALA A 136 -13.00 -6.27 0.90
C ALA A 136 -12.35 -6.62 -0.45
N ARG A 137 -13.16 -6.83 -1.52
CA ARG A 137 -12.62 -7.08 -2.87
C ARG A 137 -11.83 -5.90 -3.42
N VAL A 138 -12.32 -4.67 -3.21
CA VAL A 138 -11.64 -3.46 -3.67
C VAL A 138 -10.32 -3.28 -2.93
N LEU A 139 -10.32 -3.43 -1.60
CA LEU A 139 -9.13 -3.33 -0.75
C LEU A 139 -8.07 -4.37 -1.15
N ILE A 140 -8.47 -5.65 -1.21
CA ILE A 140 -7.55 -6.75 -1.57
C ILE A 140 -6.97 -6.56 -2.97
N ASP A 141 -7.81 -6.22 -3.96
CA ASP A 141 -7.34 -6.03 -5.34
C ASP A 141 -6.38 -4.82 -5.45
N GLY A 142 -6.66 -3.73 -4.73
CA GLY A 142 -5.78 -2.57 -4.68
C GLY A 142 -4.44 -2.89 -4.05
N ILE A 143 -4.43 -3.55 -2.89
CA ILE A 143 -3.21 -3.96 -2.18
C ILE A 143 -2.39 -4.94 -3.02
N VAL A 144 -3.01 -5.98 -3.59
CA VAL A 144 -2.31 -7.02 -4.38
C VAL A 144 -1.65 -6.44 -5.62
N HIS A 145 -2.25 -5.44 -6.25
CA HIS A 145 -1.76 -4.90 -7.53
C HIS A 145 -1.10 -3.51 -7.44
N HIS A 146 -0.72 -3.04 -6.25
CA HIS A 146 -0.12 -1.71 -6.09
C HIS A 146 1.21 -1.57 -6.85
N MET A 147 1.98 -2.63 -6.94
CA MET A 147 3.28 -2.64 -7.62
C MET A 147 3.19 -2.55 -9.16
N TYR A 148 2.00 -2.63 -9.77
CA TYR A 148 1.89 -2.57 -11.24
C TYR A 148 2.71 -1.39 -11.83
N PRO A 149 3.52 -1.57 -12.88
CA PRO A 149 3.61 -2.71 -13.79
C PRO A 149 4.50 -3.88 -13.33
N LEU A 150 5.08 -3.85 -12.16
CA LEU A 150 5.78 -5.01 -11.63
C LEU A 150 4.78 -6.12 -11.31
N PRO A 151 5.16 -7.39 -11.54
CA PRO A 151 4.28 -8.51 -11.28
C PRO A 151 4.14 -8.80 -9.78
N VAL A 152 3.05 -9.46 -9.42
CA VAL A 152 2.82 -10.05 -8.11
C VAL A 152 2.86 -11.57 -8.20
N LEU A 153 3.30 -12.24 -7.14
CA LEU A 153 3.24 -13.70 -7.04
C LEU A 153 1.79 -14.19 -7.12
N SER A 154 1.55 -15.24 -7.91
CA SER A 154 0.23 -15.85 -8.06
C SER A 154 -0.01 -16.90 -6.99
N MET A 155 -1.16 -16.84 -6.31
CA MET A 155 -1.61 -17.79 -5.27
C MET A 155 -2.41 -18.97 -5.82
N THR A 156 -2.20 -19.36 -7.08
CA THR A 156 -2.80 -20.59 -7.59
C THR A 156 -2.40 -21.80 -6.76
N ASP A 157 -3.16 -22.90 -6.85
CA ASP A 157 -3.06 -24.22 -6.20
C ASP A 157 -1.64 -24.79 -5.96
N ASN A 158 -0.64 -23.98 -6.13
CA ASN A 158 0.73 -24.31 -5.86
C ASN A 158 1.00 -24.10 -4.36
N LYS A 159 0.85 -25.17 -3.57
CA LYS A 159 1.18 -25.17 -2.14
C LYS A 159 2.57 -24.63 -1.83
N ASN A 160 3.49 -24.65 -2.79
CA ASN A 160 4.83 -24.12 -2.62
C ASN A 160 4.82 -22.59 -2.49
N ASN A 161 3.98 -21.88 -3.26
CA ASN A 161 3.87 -20.41 -3.15
C ASN A 161 3.31 -19.97 -1.80
N GLU A 162 2.34 -20.73 -1.26
CA GLU A 162 1.78 -20.46 0.07
C GLU A 162 2.84 -20.61 1.17
N LEU A 163 3.69 -21.63 1.08
CA LEU A 163 4.74 -21.92 2.06
C LEU A 163 5.89 -20.90 2.03
N GLU A 164 6.08 -20.20 0.93
CA GLU A 164 7.12 -19.17 0.79
C GLU A 164 6.74 -17.83 1.44
N LEU A 165 5.45 -17.63 1.79
CA LEU A 165 5.01 -16.42 2.47
C LEU A 165 5.50 -16.38 3.91
N GLN A 166 6.12 -15.27 4.32
CA GLN A 166 6.57 -15.04 5.69
C GLN A 166 5.41 -15.11 6.71
N ASN A 167 4.18 -14.83 6.27
CA ASN A 167 2.97 -14.84 7.09
C ASN A 167 2.03 -16.02 6.80
N TYR A 168 2.55 -17.14 6.32
CA TYR A 168 1.76 -18.34 5.99
C TYR A 168 0.85 -18.80 7.14
N LYS A 169 1.30 -18.67 8.40
CA LYS A 169 0.48 -19.00 9.57
C LYS A 169 -0.76 -18.12 9.67
N LEU A 170 -0.68 -16.85 9.31
CA LEU A 170 -1.84 -15.96 9.25
C LEU A 170 -2.76 -16.33 8.08
N TYR A 171 -2.19 -16.56 6.90
CA TYR A 171 -2.95 -17.02 5.73
C TYR A 171 -3.80 -18.25 6.05
N LYS A 172 -3.26 -19.25 6.75
CA LYS A 172 -4.02 -20.45 7.16
C LYS A 172 -5.26 -20.13 7.98
N LYS A 173 -5.22 -19.07 8.80
CA LYS A 173 -6.32 -18.66 9.68
C LYS A 173 -7.39 -17.83 8.99
N LEU A 174 -7.14 -17.32 7.77
CA LEU A 174 -8.12 -16.56 7.02
C LEU A 174 -9.35 -17.41 6.69
N SER A 175 -10.51 -16.76 6.56
CA SER A 175 -11.75 -17.41 6.08
C SER A 175 -11.55 -17.94 4.66
N LYS A 176 -12.31 -18.96 4.28
CA LYS A 176 -12.33 -19.49 2.91
C LYS A 176 -12.62 -18.39 1.88
N LYS A 177 -13.54 -17.48 2.22
CA LYS A 177 -13.94 -16.35 1.39
C LYS A 177 -12.77 -15.39 1.12
N HIS A 178 -12.04 -14.95 2.15
CA HIS A 178 -10.91 -14.06 2.01
C HIS A 178 -9.75 -14.72 1.23
N LYS A 179 -9.49 -16.01 1.48
CA LYS A 179 -8.53 -16.78 0.69
C LYS A 179 -8.91 -16.78 -0.79
N GLN A 180 -10.18 -17.03 -1.11
CA GLN A 180 -10.66 -17.01 -2.48
C GLN A 180 -10.50 -15.63 -3.13
N MET A 181 -10.78 -14.53 -2.40
CA MET A 181 -10.58 -13.17 -2.92
C MET A 181 -9.10 -12.87 -3.25
N ILE A 182 -8.16 -13.33 -2.41
CA ILE A 182 -6.72 -13.22 -2.67
C ILE A 182 -6.34 -14.02 -3.91
N VAL A 183 -6.81 -15.25 -4.01
CA VAL A 183 -6.57 -16.13 -5.17
C VAL A 183 -7.12 -15.51 -6.45
N ASP A 184 -8.37 -15.04 -6.43
CA ASP A 184 -9.03 -14.41 -7.59
C ASP A 184 -8.30 -13.16 -8.06
N SER A 185 -7.77 -12.36 -7.12
CA SER A 185 -7.00 -11.17 -7.44
C SER A 185 -5.63 -11.53 -8.00
N SER A 186 -4.85 -12.32 -7.29
CA SER A 186 -3.46 -12.64 -7.65
C SER A 186 -3.31 -13.54 -8.89
N ASN A 187 -4.39 -14.14 -9.38
CA ASN A 187 -4.35 -15.00 -10.57
C ASN A 187 -4.77 -14.32 -11.87
N ARG A 188 -5.04 -13.03 -11.84
CA ARG A 188 -5.41 -12.28 -13.04
C ARG A 188 -4.22 -12.10 -13.97
N LEU A 189 -4.46 -12.25 -15.28
CA LEU A 189 -3.41 -12.17 -16.31
C LEU A 189 -2.14 -12.94 -15.91
N LYS A 190 -2.35 -14.18 -15.47
CA LYS A 190 -1.29 -15.04 -14.97
C LYS A 190 -0.34 -15.47 -16.09
N VAL A 191 0.97 -15.36 -15.81
CA VAL A 191 2.06 -15.87 -16.64
C VAL A 191 2.98 -16.70 -15.73
N GLY A 192 2.90 -18.04 -15.86
CA GLY A 192 3.64 -18.93 -14.97
C GLY A 192 3.22 -18.78 -13.51
N GLN A 193 4.14 -18.35 -12.66
CA GLN A 193 3.92 -18.16 -11.20
C GLN A 193 3.57 -16.73 -10.79
N ILE A 194 3.43 -15.82 -11.73
CA ILE A 194 3.19 -14.39 -11.47
C ILE A 194 1.95 -13.88 -12.20
N SER A 195 1.36 -12.83 -11.67
CA SER A 195 0.31 -12.02 -12.30
C SER A 195 0.88 -10.66 -12.71
N VAL A 196 0.53 -10.23 -13.92
CA VAL A 196 0.93 -8.91 -14.47
C VAL A 196 -0.27 -7.95 -14.59
N ALA A 197 -1.31 -8.18 -13.81
CA ALA A 197 -2.52 -7.36 -13.83
C ALA A 197 -2.35 -6.06 -13.03
N ARG A 198 -2.99 -5.00 -13.51
CA ARG A 198 -3.24 -3.80 -12.70
C ARG A 198 -4.52 -3.97 -11.88
N SER A 199 -4.71 -3.18 -10.83
CA SER A 199 -5.97 -3.16 -10.07
C SER A 199 -7.19 -2.95 -10.99
N ARG A 200 -8.28 -3.68 -10.73
CA ARG A 200 -9.58 -3.49 -11.42
C ARG A 200 -10.18 -2.15 -11.07
N TYR A 201 -10.03 -1.75 -9.82
CA TYR A 201 -10.70 -0.61 -9.23
C TYR A 201 -9.84 0.65 -9.33
N LEU A 202 -10.50 1.78 -9.47
CA LEU A 202 -9.83 3.05 -9.69
C LEU A 202 -9.07 3.50 -8.44
N GLU A 203 -9.60 3.20 -7.25
CA GLU A 203 -8.98 3.42 -5.96
C GLU A 203 -7.56 2.83 -5.90
N GLY A 204 -7.42 1.55 -6.24
CA GLY A 204 -6.12 0.87 -6.27
C GLY A 204 -5.18 1.40 -7.37
N ARG A 205 -5.73 1.87 -8.49
CA ARG A 205 -4.90 2.47 -9.57
C ARG A 205 -4.33 3.84 -9.18
N ILE A 206 -5.13 4.64 -8.49
CA ILE A 206 -4.69 5.96 -8.02
C ILE A 206 -3.64 5.78 -6.93
N MET A 207 -3.88 4.88 -5.97
CA MET A 207 -2.91 4.56 -4.94
C MET A 207 -1.60 4.03 -5.53
N ALA A 208 -1.64 3.07 -6.47
CA ALA A 208 -0.45 2.58 -7.15
C ALA A 208 0.33 3.67 -7.92
N ARG A 209 -0.35 4.74 -8.35
CA ARG A 209 0.31 5.94 -8.90
C ARG A 209 0.95 6.78 -7.81
N ALA A 210 0.27 6.95 -6.67
CA ALA A 210 0.78 7.70 -5.52
C ALA A 210 2.07 7.08 -4.99
N ASP A 211 2.08 5.77 -4.77
CA ASP A 211 3.26 5.00 -4.35
C ASP A 211 4.46 5.26 -5.27
N LYS A 212 4.29 5.20 -6.58
CA LYS A 212 5.38 5.50 -7.53
C LYS A 212 5.90 6.93 -7.44
N ILE A 213 5.02 7.91 -7.20
CA ILE A 213 5.41 9.30 -7.03
C ILE A 213 6.25 9.46 -5.75
N ALA A 214 5.79 8.92 -4.62
CA ALA A 214 6.50 9.03 -3.35
C ALA A 214 7.82 8.24 -3.36
N SER A 215 7.80 6.98 -3.83
CA SER A 215 9.01 6.15 -3.96
C SER A 215 10.07 6.79 -4.86
N THR A 216 9.67 7.37 -6.00
CA THR A 216 10.60 8.04 -6.93
C THR A 216 11.26 9.25 -6.28
N LYS A 217 10.52 9.99 -5.46
CA LYS A 217 11.04 11.13 -4.69
C LYS A 217 12.01 10.67 -3.62
N GLN A 218 11.67 9.64 -2.86
CA GLN A 218 12.51 9.09 -1.79
C GLN A 218 13.85 8.55 -2.33
N ILE A 219 13.86 8.03 -3.57
CA ILE A 219 15.07 7.59 -4.26
C ILE A 219 15.86 8.77 -4.86
N GLY A 220 15.33 10.00 -4.81
CA GLY A 220 15.98 11.20 -5.35
C GLY A 220 15.88 11.37 -6.87
N CYS A 221 15.02 10.59 -7.53
CA CYS A 221 14.84 10.67 -8.99
C CYS A 221 13.94 11.84 -9.43
N LEU A 222 13.14 12.40 -8.51
CA LEU A 222 12.28 13.57 -8.76
C LEU A 222 12.54 14.62 -7.69
N ASN A 223 13.05 15.78 -8.11
CA ASN A 223 13.38 16.88 -7.20
C ASN A 223 12.16 17.59 -6.62
N ASP A 224 10.97 17.45 -7.21
CA ASP A 224 9.74 18.10 -6.73
C ASP A 224 8.46 17.34 -7.08
N ALA A 225 8.24 16.20 -6.41
CA ALA A 225 6.97 15.47 -6.54
C ALA A 225 5.78 16.28 -5.96
N THR A 226 6.03 17.19 -5.02
CA THR A 226 5.01 18.06 -4.42
C THR A 226 4.37 18.96 -5.49
N ALA A 227 5.16 19.49 -6.41
CA ALA A 227 4.66 20.31 -7.52
C ALA A 227 3.77 19.52 -8.48
N LEU A 228 4.10 18.25 -8.74
CA LEU A 228 3.27 17.36 -9.58
C LEU A 228 1.91 17.08 -8.97
N VAL A 229 1.84 16.97 -7.64
CA VAL A 229 0.62 16.63 -6.90
C VAL A 229 -0.22 17.87 -6.63
N THR A 230 0.40 18.98 -6.22
CA THR A 230 -0.32 20.21 -5.84
C THR A 230 -0.68 21.12 -7.01
N GLY A 231 -0.24 20.82 -8.23
CA GLY A 231 -0.52 21.62 -9.43
C GLY A 231 0.13 23.02 -9.43
N LYS A 232 1.02 23.32 -8.51
CA LYS A 232 1.67 24.64 -8.36
C LYS A 232 2.59 25.01 -9.55
N ASN A 233 2.97 24.05 -10.40
CA ASN A 233 3.83 24.30 -11.57
C ASN A 233 3.11 24.88 -12.80
N LYS A 234 1.82 25.24 -12.74
CA LYS A 234 1.11 25.85 -13.88
C LYS A 234 1.49 27.33 -14.15
N LYS A 235 2.45 27.90 -13.41
CA LYS A 235 2.84 29.33 -13.54
C LYS A 235 4.21 29.60 -14.17
N LEU A 236 4.89 28.61 -14.73
CA LEU A 236 6.23 28.78 -15.32
C LEU A 236 6.30 28.49 -16.83
N VAL A 237 5.20 28.72 -17.56
CA VAL A 237 5.27 28.88 -19.02
C VAL A 237 4.48 30.13 -19.37
N LYS A 238 5.20 31.24 -19.39
CA LYS A 238 4.88 32.43 -20.19
C LYS A 238 6.04 32.67 -21.13
#